data_d42280a1481dc9a68fff9f0b374b50a4
#
_entry.id   d42280a1481dc9a68fff9f0b374b50a4
#
_cell.length_a   1.000
_cell.length_b   1.000
_cell.length_c   1.000
_cell.angle_alpha   90.00
_cell.angle_beta   90.00
_cell.angle_gamma   90.00
#
_symmetry.space_group_name_H-M   'P 1'
#
loop_
_entity.id
_entity.type
_entity.pdbx_description
1 polymer ?
#
loop_
_entity_poly.entity_id
_entity_poly.type
_entity_poly.pdbx_seq_one_letter_code
_entity_poly.pdbx_strand_id
1 'polypeptide(L)'
;MDFSTEPIGLAACLVMGGAVTIFIVWLLRSLATDDLEQDDEWRYDVSRINGLRRSDPVFRLFQPLIQTAARFNRNVFGGELPELGRQIQAAGMSRYWLAEEYLGKLELISILLLPVYALSFVATIGGMGVLTAFIASGMTFWVMKRQIKRLSLIHI
;
A
#
# COMPACT_ATOMS: atom_id res chain seq x y z
N MET A 1 5.11 -38.39 24.12
CA MET A 1 4.19 -37.47 23.44
C MET A 1 3.93 -36.35 24.43
N ASP A 2 4.54 -35.18 24.16
CA ASP A 2 4.43 -34.01 25.05
C ASP A 2 3.11 -33.29 24.82
N PHE A 3 2.14 -33.54 25.69
CA PHE A 3 0.81 -32.90 25.71
C PHE A 3 0.84 -31.37 25.91
N SER A 4 2.00 -30.79 26.20
CA SER A 4 2.15 -29.36 26.48
C SER A 4 2.18 -28.48 25.22
N THR A 5 2.48 -29.02 24.06
CA THR A 5 2.61 -28.25 22.78
C THR A 5 1.32 -28.26 21.96
N GLU A 6 0.42 -29.22 22.16
CA GLU A 6 -0.84 -29.32 21.43
C GLU A 6 -1.76 -28.10 21.62
N PRO A 7 -2.01 -27.57 22.85
CA PRO A 7 -2.90 -26.44 23.02
C PRO A 7 -2.35 -25.13 22.39
N ILE A 8 -1.03 -24.96 22.38
CA ILE A 8 -0.39 -23.79 21.74
C ILE A 8 -0.51 -23.88 20.22
N GLY A 9 -0.31 -25.07 19.64
CA GLY A 9 -0.50 -25.30 18.20
C GLY A 9 -1.95 -25.05 17.77
N LEU A 10 -2.90 -25.54 18.54
CA LEU A 10 -4.33 -25.36 18.26
C LEU A 10 -4.74 -23.88 18.40
N ALA A 11 -4.27 -23.17 19.42
CA ALA A 11 -4.49 -21.74 19.58
C ALA A 11 -3.89 -20.94 18.41
N ALA A 12 -2.67 -21.26 17.97
CA ALA A 12 -2.03 -20.62 16.83
C ALA A 12 -2.82 -20.84 15.53
N CYS A 13 -3.32 -22.06 15.29
CA CYS A 13 -4.16 -22.35 14.13
C CYS A 13 -5.49 -21.59 14.16
N LEU A 14 -6.13 -21.46 15.33
CA LEU A 14 -7.37 -20.69 15.48
C LEU A 14 -7.14 -19.19 15.22
N VAL A 15 -6.05 -18.63 15.76
CA VAL A 15 -5.69 -17.22 15.53
C VAL A 15 -5.38 -16.97 14.06
N MET A 16 -4.60 -17.85 13.41
CA MET A 16 -4.31 -17.73 11.98
C MET A 16 -5.57 -17.89 11.13
N GLY A 17 -6.40 -18.89 11.42
CA GLY A 17 -7.66 -19.09 10.72
C GLY A 17 -8.60 -17.90 10.87
N GLY A 18 -8.73 -17.35 12.07
CA GLY A 18 -9.49 -16.14 12.35
C GLY A 18 -8.96 -14.91 11.56
N ALA A 19 -7.64 -14.71 11.58
CA ALA A 19 -7.00 -13.62 10.85
C ALA A 19 -7.24 -13.73 9.33
N VAL A 20 -7.10 -14.91 8.76
CA VAL A 20 -7.37 -15.19 7.34
C VAL A 20 -8.84 -14.92 7.01
N THR A 21 -9.76 -15.39 7.84
CA THR A 21 -11.20 -15.16 7.64
C THR A 21 -11.54 -13.68 7.67
N ILE A 22 -11.04 -12.94 8.67
CA ILE A 22 -11.22 -11.49 8.77
C ILE A 22 -10.65 -10.78 7.54
N PHE A 23 -9.46 -11.18 7.10
CA PHE A 23 -8.84 -10.63 5.90
C PHE A 23 -9.67 -10.88 4.64
N ILE A 24 -10.19 -12.10 4.45
CA ILE A 24 -11.04 -12.45 3.31
C ILE A 24 -12.35 -11.64 3.34
N VAL A 25 -13.01 -11.54 4.49
CA VAL A 25 -14.24 -10.75 4.65
C VAL A 25 -13.98 -9.27 4.36
N TRP A 26 -12.87 -8.73 4.87
CA TRP A 26 -12.47 -7.36 4.58
C TRP A 26 -12.18 -7.16 3.09
N LEU A 27 -11.46 -8.10 2.45
CA LEU A 27 -11.16 -8.10 1.02
C LEU A 27 -12.46 -8.10 0.19
N LEU A 28 -13.38 -9.02 0.48
CA LEU A 28 -14.66 -9.12 -0.22
C LEU A 28 -15.51 -7.86 -0.04
N ARG A 29 -15.56 -7.30 1.18
CA ARG A 29 -16.25 -6.03 1.42
C ARG A 29 -15.62 -4.87 0.64
N SER A 30 -14.30 -4.77 0.62
CA SER A 30 -13.60 -3.72 -0.14
C SER A 30 -13.84 -3.82 -1.64
N LEU A 31 -13.96 -5.04 -2.18
CA LEU A 31 -14.27 -5.28 -3.59
C LEU A 31 -15.76 -5.04 -3.92
N ALA A 32 -16.65 -5.35 -2.99
CA ALA A 32 -18.09 -5.20 -3.17
C ALA A 32 -18.61 -3.80 -2.87
N THR A 33 -17.80 -2.92 -2.24
CA THR A 33 -18.25 -1.58 -1.88
C THR A 33 -18.42 -0.74 -3.14
N ASP A 34 -19.66 -0.30 -3.37
CA ASP A 34 -20.03 0.63 -4.42
C ASP A 34 -19.36 2.00 -4.23
N ASP A 35 -19.52 2.88 -5.21
CA ASP A 35 -19.03 4.25 -5.14
C ASP A 35 -19.54 4.92 -3.86
N LEU A 36 -18.72 5.80 -3.28
CA LEU A 36 -19.11 6.60 -2.13
C LEU A 36 -20.29 7.50 -2.50
N GLU A 37 -21.27 7.56 -1.62
CA GLU A 37 -22.44 8.41 -1.79
C GLU A 37 -22.01 9.88 -1.86
N GLN A 38 -22.55 10.60 -2.83
CA GLN A 38 -22.19 12.02 -3.06
C GLN A 38 -23.01 12.89 -2.12
N ASP A 39 -22.41 13.33 -1.04
CA ASP A 39 -22.91 14.41 -0.22
C ASP A 39 -22.50 15.77 -0.84
N ASP A 40 -23.41 16.75 -0.92
CA ASP A 40 -23.18 17.99 -1.66
C ASP A 40 -21.97 18.80 -1.17
N GLU A 41 -21.63 18.69 0.10
CA GLU A 41 -20.55 19.44 0.73
C GLU A 41 -19.15 18.94 0.33
N TRP A 42 -19.01 17.65 -0.06
CA TRP A 42 -17.73 17.01 -0.39
C TRP A 42 -17.67 16.48 -1.82
N ARG A 43 -18.53 16.98 -2.69
CA ARG A 43 -18.72 16.50 -4.07
C ARG A 43 -17.44 16.33 -4.86
N TYR A 44 -16.49 17.26 -4.77
CA TYR A 44 -15.23 17.20 -5.51
C TYR A 44 -14.33 16.05 -5.03
N ASP A 45 -14.14 15.92 -3.71
CA ASP A 45 -13.27 14.89 -3.15
C ASP A 45 -13.86 13.49 -3.35
N VAL A 46 -15.16 13.34 -3.17
CA VAL A 46 -15.86 12.07 -3.42
C VAL A 46 -15.75 11.65 -4.88
N SER A 47 -15.96 12.57 -5.83
CA SER A 47 -15.80 12.30 -7.26
C SER A 47 -14.37 11.89 -7.61
N ARG A 48 -13.36 12.56 -7.04
CA ARG A 48 -11.95 12.24 -7.21
C ARG A 48 -11.63 10.84 -6.67
N ILE A 49 -12.06 10.55 -5.45
CA ILE A 49 -11.83 9.25 -4.80
C ILE A 49 -12.50 8.13 -5.60
N ASN A 50 -13.74 8.32 -6.05
CA ASN A 50 -14.44 7.34 -6.89
C ASN A 50 -13.72 7.14 -8.22
N GLY A 51 -13.17 8.21 -8.82
CA GLY A 51 -12.32 8.11 -10.01
C GLY A 51 -11.07 7.26 -9.79
N LEU A 52 -10.40 7.42 -8.63
CA LEU A 52 -9.25 6.60 -8.25
C LEU A 52 -9.65 5.14 -7.98
N ARG A 53 -10.75 4.89 -7.29
CA ARG A 53 -11.24 3.53 -7.01
C ARG A 53 -11.56 2.76 -8.28
N ARG A 54 -12.04 3.43 -9.33
CA ARG A 54 -12.31 2.82 -10.65
C ARG A 54 -11.05 2.57 -11.45
N SER A 55 -10.06 3.46 -11.35
CA SER A 55 -8.82 3.38 -12.16
C SER A 55 -7.72 2.55 -11.52
N ASP A 56 -7.71 2.40 -10.18
CA ASP A 56 -6.61 1.75 -9.46
C ASP A 56 -7.14 0.74 -8.43
N PRO A 57 -6.96 -0.57 -8.70
CA PRO A 57 -7.44 -1.62 -7.80
C PRO A 57 -6.71 -1.63 -6.45
N VAL A 58 -5.44 -1.21 -6.40
CA VAL A 58 -4.68 -1.13 -5.15
C VAL A 58 -5.24 -0.02 -4.27
N PHE A 59 -5.56 1.15 -4.86
CA PHE A 59 -6.20 2.22 -4.13
C PHE A 59 -7.59 1.80 -3.62
N ARG A 60 -8.39 1.15 -4.46
CA ARG A 60 -9.72 0.66 -4.07
C ARG A 60 -9.65 -0.25 -2.85
N LEU A 61 -8.71 -1.19 -2.85
CA LEU A 61 -8.57 -2.21 -1.80
C LEU A 61 -8.00 -1.63 -0.51
N PHE A 62 -7.00 -0.75 -0.61
CA PHE A 62 -6.23 -0.26 0.52
C PHE A 62 -6.46 1.24 0.82
N GLN A 63 -7.55 1.81 0.32
CA GLN A 63 -7.87 3.23 0.47
C GLN A 63 -7.65 3.77 1.90
N PRO A 64 -8.17 3.15 2.98
CA PRO A 64 -8.01 3.70 4.33
C PRO A 64 -6.55 3.72 4.78
N LEU A 65 -5.76 2.71 4.39
CA LEU A 65 -4.33 2.64 4.70
C LEU A 65 -3.55 3.70 3.92
N ILE A 66 -3.83 3.85 2.63
CA ILE A 66 -3.21 4.87 1.77
C ILE A 66 -3.53 6.27 2.28
N GLN A 67 -4.77 6.54 2.68
CA GLN A 67 -5.15 7.85 3.23
C GLN A 67 -4.50 8.13 4.60
N THR A 68 -4.31 7.10 5.42
CA THR A 68 -3.58 7.24 6.68
C THR A 68 -2.11 7.54 6.42
N ALA A 69 -1.46 6.81 5.52
CA ALA A 69 -0.10 7.10 5.08
C ALA A 69 0.02 8.50 4.46
N ALA A 70 -0.96 8.92 3.65
CA ALA A 70 -0.99 10.25 3.04
C ALA A 70 -1.01 11.38 4.09
N ARG A 71 -1.77 11.22 5.19
CA ARG A 71 -1.76 12.20 6.29
C ARG A 71 -0.38 12.31 6.94
N PHE A 72 0.27 11.18 7.17
CA PHE A 72 1.63 11.13 7.70
C PHE A 72 2.63 11.78 6.73
N ASN A 73 2.56 11.43 5.46
CA ASN A 73 3.42 11.96 4.40
C ASN A 73 3.30 13.46 4.22
N ARG A 74 2.10 14.02 4.37
CA ARG A 74 1.88 15.47 4.34
C ARG A 74 2.68 16.18 5.42
N ASN A 75 2.79 15.60 6.61
CA ASN A 75 3.52 16.19 7.72
C ASN A 75 5.04 16.03 7.57
N VAL A 76 5.50 14.89 7.04
CA VAL A 76 6.94 14.57 6.95
C VAL A 76 7.57 15.12 5.67
N PHE A 77 6.88 14.98 4.53
CA PHE A 77 7.40 15.30 3.20
C PHE A 77 6.76 16.54 2.57
N GLY A 78 6.11 17.39 3.36
CA GLY A 78 5.35 18.55 2.87
C GLY A 78 6.09 19.42 1.84
N GLY A 79 7.41 19.59 1.99
CA GLY A 79 8.23 20.36 1.06
C GLY A 79 8.49 19.69 -0.30
N GLU A 80 8.46 18.35 -0.37
CA GLU A 80 8.71 17.58 -1.61
C GLU A 80 7.42 17.29 -2.39
N LEU A 81 6.26 17.34 -1.73
CA LEU A 81 4.98 16.96 -2.33
C LEU A 81 4.59 17.78 -3.57
N PRO A 82 4.80 19.12 -3.63
CA PRO A 82 4.47 19.90 -4.80
C PRO A 82 5.27 19.48 -6.04
N GLU A 83 6.54 19.16 -5.87
CA GLU A 83 7.39 18.68 -6.95
C GLU A 83 6.98 17.29 -7.41
N LEU A 84 6.70 16.39 -6.46
CA LEU A 84 6.19 15.05 -6.76
C LEU A 84 4.86 15.12 -7.51
N GLY A 85 3.95 16.01 -7.13
CA GLY A 85 2.68 16.22 -7.82
C GLY A 85 2.88 16.64 -9.29
N ARG A 86 3.82 17.55 -9.55
CA ARG A 86 4.17 17.93 -10.93
C ARG A 86 4.73 16.75 -11.73
N GLN A 87 5.58 15.92 -11.12
CA GLN A 87 6.15 14.73 -11.76
C GLN A 87 5.10 13.68 -12.07
N ILE A 88 4.12 13.45 -11.18
CA ILE A 88 2.99 12.53 -11.38
C ILE A 88 2.15 12.98 -12.59
N GLN A 89 1.84 14.27 -12.68
CA GLN A 89 1.08 14.82 -13.81
C GLN A 89 1.88 14.78 -15.11
N ALA A 90 3.17 15.15 -15.08
CA ALA A 90 4.05 15.08 -16.23
C ALA A 90 4.29 13.64 -16.73
N ALA A 91 4.23 12.65 -15.84
CA ALA A 91 4.30 11.22 -16.20
C ALA A 91 3.00 10.68 -16.84
N GLY A 92 1.99 11.52 -17.06
CA GLY A 92 0.72 11.10 -17.66
C GLY A 92 -0.16 10.24 -16.75
N MET A 93 0.10 10.23 -15.45
CA MET A 93 -0.72 9.51 -14.51
C MET A 93 -2.08 10.17 -14.31
N SER A 94 -3.04 9.41 -13.78
CA SER A 94 -4.38 9.93 -13.52
C SER A 94 -4.32 11.22 -12.71
N ARG A 95 -5.00 12.26 -13.18
CA ARG A 95 -5.14 13.57 -12.51
C ARG A 95 -5.77 13.50 -11.12
N TYR A 96 -6.35 12.35 -10.78
CA TYR A 96 -6.99 12.14 -9.49
C TYR A 96 -6.01 11.86 -8.36
N TRP A 97 -4.73 11.53 -8.68
CA TRP A 97 -3.71 11.26 -7.67
C TRP A 97 -3.24 12.54 -6.98
N LEU A 98 -3.32 12.56 -5.65
CA LEU A 98 -2.55 13.50 -4.83
C LEU A 98 -1.15 12.92 -4.57
N ALA A 99 -0.15 13.81 -4.48
CA ALA A 99 1.24 13.38 -4.29
C ALA A 99 1.43 12.54 -3.02
N GLU A 100 0.80 12.95 -1.92
CA GLU A 100 0.84 12.24 -0.64
C GLU A 100 0.15 10.88 -0.67
N GLU A 101 -0.97 10.75 -1.40
CA GLU A 101 -1.68 9.46 -1.57
C GLU A 101 -0.87 8.51 -2.45
N TYR A 102 -0.28 9.03 -3.51
CA TYR A 102 0.58 8.25 -4.37
C TYR A 102 1.81 7.72 -3.63
N LEU A 103 2.45 8.58 -2.82
CA LEU A 103 3.56 8.17 -1.96
C LEU A 103 3.13 7.08 -0.97
N GLY A 104 1.98 7.25 -0.31
CA GLY A 104 1.39 6.24 0.58
C GLY A 104 1.10 4.91 -0.12
N LYS A 105 0.69 4.94 -1.39
CA LYS A 105 0.55 3.71 -2.20
C LYS A 105 1.90 3.01 -2.40
N LEU A 106 2.97 3.75 -2.71
CA LEU A 106 4.31 3.17 -2.90
C LEU A 106 4.84 2.55 -1.61
N GLU A 107 4.65 3.22 -0.48
CA GLU A 107 5.00 2.71 0.85
C GLU A 107 4.25 1.42 1.15
N LEU A 108 2.94 1.41 0.92
CA LEU A 108 2.10 0.23 1.13
C LEU A 108 2.57 -0.96 0.30
N ILE A 109 2.84 -0.76 -0.99
CA ILE A 109 3.34 -1.83 -1.87
C ILE A 109 4.67 -2.37 -1.34
N SER A 110 5.58 -1.49 -0.91
CA SER A 110 6.87 -1.88 -0.36
C SER A 110 6.72 -2.69 0.93
N ILE A 111 5.80 -2.29 1.81
CA ILE A 111 5.48 -3.02 3.05
C ILE A 111 4.84 -4.38 2.74
N LEU A 112 3.94 -4.45 1.77
CA LEU A 112 3.31 -5.72 1.37
C LEU A 112 4.30 -6.71 0.75
N LEU A 113 5.37 -6.23 0.11
CA LEU A 113 6.44 -7.08 -0.42
C LEU A 113 7.43 -7.55 0.64
N LEU A 114 7.48 -6.90 1.80
CA LEU A 114 8.42 -7.24 2.86
C LEU A 114 8.31 -8.71 3.34
N PRO A 115 7.11 -9.28 3.62
CA PRO A 115 7.02 -10.69 4.00
C PRO A 115 7.45 -11.64 2.88
N VAL A 116 7.22 -11.28 1.61
CA VAL A 116 7.67 -12.08 0.45
C VAL A 116 9.20 -12.09 0.40
N TYR A 117 9.84 -10.95 0.57
CA TYR A 117 11.30 -10.86 0.66
C TYR A 117 11.83 -11.59 1.87
N ALA A 118 11.18 -11.44 3.04
CA ALA A 118 11.61 -12.11 4.27
C ALA A 118 11.60 -13.64 4.10
N LEU A 119 10.51 -14.20 3.58
CA LEU A 119 10.42 -15.64 3.31
C LEU A 119 11.50 -16.11 2.34
N SER A 120 11.73 -15.36 1.25
CA SER A 120 12.71 -15.71 0.23
C SER A 120 14.15 -15.66 0.78
N PHE A 121 14.51 -14.59 1.48
CA PHE A 121 15.86 -14.41 1.98
C PHE A 121 16.17 -15.25 3.23
N VAL A 122 15.19 -15.45 4.12
CA VAL A 122 15.39 -16.32 5.28
C VAL A 122 15.60 -17.78 4.84
N ALA A 123 14.91 -18.22 3.80
CA ALA A 123 15.11 -19.56 3.23
C ALA A 123 16.51 -19.75 2.61
N THR A 124 17.16 -18.67 2.15
CA THR A 124 18.48 -18.75 1.47
C THR A 124 19.65 -18.46 2.40
N ILE A 125 19.55 -17.46 3.27
CA ILE A 125 20.67 -16.96 4.11
C ILE A 125 20.34 -16.96 5.60
N GLY A 126 19.27 -17.65 6.02
CA GLY A 126 18.89 -17.78 7.43
C GLY A 126 18.48 -16.46 8.08
N GLY A 127 18.77 -16.27 9.37
CA GLY A 127 18.34 -15.09 10.13
C GLY A 127 18.78 -13.74 9.57
N MET A 128 19.90 -13.67 8.86
CA MET A 128 20.35 -12.44 8.17
C MET A 128 19.40 -12.05 7.02
N GLY A 129 18.58 -12.99 6.54
CA GLY A 129 17.57 -12.75 5.52
C GLY A 129 16.53 -11.70 5.91
N VAL A 130 16.26 -11.52 7.19
CA VAL A 130 15.33 -10.48 7.66
C VAL A 130 15.89 -9.08 7.37
N LEU A 131 17.15 -8.83 7.66
CA LEU A 131 17.78 -7.54 7.37
C LEU A 131 17.82 -7.24 5.87
N THR A 132 18.16 -8.24 5.06
CA THR A 132 18.16 -8.10 3.59
C THR A 132 16.75 -7.86 3.06
N ALA A 133 15.70 -8.42 3.66
CA ALA A 133 14.32 -8.15 3.30
C ALA A 133 13.92 -6.68 3.52
N PHE A 134 14.32 -6.10 4.66
CA PHE A 134 14.09 -4.67 4.92
C PHE A 134 14.80 -3.77 3.91
N ILE A 135 16.06 -4.08 3.60
CA ILE A 135 16.83 -3.34 2.58
C ILE A 135 16.15 -3.46 1.21
N ALA A 136 15.75 -4.66 0.81
CA ALA A 136 15.07 -4.89 -0.47
C ALA A 136 13.73 -4.14 -0.56
N SER A 137 12.95 -4.12 0.52
CA SER A 137 11.70 -3.37 0.59
C SER A 137 11.95 -1.86 0.44
N GLY A 138 12.93 -1.31 1.14
CA GLY A 138 13.32 0.10 1.00
C GLY A 138 13.84 0.45 -0.40
N MET A 139 14.63 -0.44 -1.02
CA MET A 139 15.07 -0.28 -2.40
C MET A 139 13.90 -0.30 -3.38
N THR A 140 12.91 -1.16 -3.16
CA THR A 140 11.70 -1.21 -4.00
C THR A 140 10.97 0.13 -3.97
N PHE A 141 10.73 0.70 -2.78
CA PHE A 141 10.15 2.03 -2.63
C PHE A 141 10.96 3.10 -3.39
N TRP A 142 12.28 3.12 -3.20
CA TRP A 142 13.16 4.09 -3.84
C TRP A 142 13.16 3.97 -5.37
N VAL A 143 13.22 2.75 -5.90
CA VAL A 143 13.16 2.49 -7.35
C VAL A 143 11.83 2.95 -7.93
N MET A 144 10.71 2.63 -7.28
CA MET A 144 9.38 3.06 -7.73
C MET A 144 9.25 4.60 -7.72
N LYS A 145 9.72 5.28 -6.67
CA LYS A 145 9.77 6.75 -6.60
C LYS A 145 10.64 7.32 -7.75
N ARG A 146 11.75 6.67 -8.07
CA ARG A 146 12.67 7.10 -9.15
C ARG A 146 12.10 6.89 -10.55
N GLN A 147 11.28 5.87 -10.75
CA GLN A 147 10.61 5.60 -12.03
C GLN A 147 9.66 6.75 -12.43
N ILE A 148 8.94 7.35 -11.48
CA ILE A 148 8.08 8.52 -11.75
C ILE A 148 8.90 9.65 -12.35
N LYS A 149 10.05 9.96 -11.75
CA LYS A 149 10.95 11.00 -12.26
C LYS A 149 11.44 10.70 -13.67
N ARG A 150 11.73 9.44 -14.00
CA ARG A 150 12.12 9.03 -15.35
C ARG A 150 10.97 9.17 -16.35
N LEU A 151 9.77 8.76 -15.99
CA LEU A 151 8.59 8.87 -16.84
C LEU A 151 8.23 10.33 -17.12
N SER A 152 8.36 11.22 -16.13
CA SER A 152 8.12 12.65 -16.30
C SER A 152 9.08 13.31 -17.30
N LEU A 153 10.29 12.78 -17.47
CA LEU A 153 11.28 13.28 -18.43
C LEU A 153 11.04 12.80 -19.86
N ILE A 154 10.32 11.69 -20.04
CA ILE A 154 10.07 11.10 -21.37
C ILE A 154 8.85 11.77 -22.02
N HIS A 155 7.94 12.32 -21.26
CA HIS A 155 6.70 12.94 -21.75
C HIS A 155 6.78 14.46 -21.97
N ILE A 156 7.94 15.06 -21.74
CA ILE A 156 8.25 16.45 -22.14
C ILE A 156 8.90 16.45 -23.50
#